data_967557b9f746d99f92cad6b4fecff55d
#
_entry.id   967557b9f746d99f92cad6b4fecff55d
#
_cell.length_a   1.000
_cell.length_b   1.000
_cell.length_c   1.000
_cell.angle_alpha   90.00
_cell.angle_beta   90.00
_cell.angle_gamma   90.00
#
_symmetry.space_group_name_H-M   'P 1'
#
loop_
_entity.id
_entity.type
_entity.pdbx_description
1 polymer ?
#
loop_
_entity_poly.entity_id
_entity_poly.type
_entity_poly.pdbx_seq_one_letter_code
_entity_poly.pdbx_strand_id
1 'polypeptide(L)'
;MSQELPIVPGRGLSTRTATELRMAFLQKQGLSLDAIGQSQLDISTIQHNIESYIGSTEIPVGIVGPMAFCDGDKSEYVYAPVGTLEGALVASMNRGAKVVSRSGGFTATVEWQKMVRTPMLLLRDASFAKPICDWVQQHFNDIKKAAEAYSNHAKLITIDTHVLAHCVHLHFVYTTGDASGQNMTTTCTWHGLLFLVDELRSAFPDCDFEFIIEGNGASDKKVSSHNIEHGRGIRVTAQCDIPRQVIHEVLRTTPERMLEFIKPSQEYAKKMGIVTFNVNVANAIAGIFVSTGQDLASIHESSSALLDMQPLGSEVYPDGVRITLTLTNLVIGTVGGGTHVSKQAEALAMMDCLGGGKVHRFAKLIAGFSLALEISTYAAIMSGEFAKAHEKLGRNKPVSWLLKSEITPEFLAPHLQNWLGNRLIQSLSWKGDAQLENGIITNITGKISNKLIGFLPTTLLVGDGNPENTSQKQLLIKSKALDTEVIKGLHLIAASIDTSLSDLIKQHQQSLEYRGCHIKEPAIYEHLQTQGFVAMPKHYGNIIKADREIYLVLQEWITSRQIALQNSEDTPDLWSQEWIQLCLSSIDVAHKMLETLPAEKPGLLN
;
A
#
# COMPACT_ATOMS: atom_id res chain seq x y z
N MET A 1 -25.69 44.29 18.86
CA MET A 1 -26.08 44.04 17.45
C MET A 1 -25.77 42.58 17.15
N SER A 2 -26.80 41.73 16.98
CA SER A 2 -26.59 40.36 16.49
C SER A 2 -26.10 40.49 15.03
N GLN A 3 -24.85 40.22 14.78
CA GLN A 3 -24.33 40.11 13.42
C GLN A 3 -25.14 38.98 12.72
N GLU A 4 -25.91 39.32 11.71
CA GLU A 4 -26.58 38.32 10.90
C GLU A 4 -25.51 37.38 10.33
N LEU A 5 -25.73 36.07 10.48
CA LEU A 5 -24.82 35.05 9.95
C LEU A 5 -24.84 35.13 8.42
N PRO A 6 -23.67 35.20 7.77
CA PRO A 6 -23.61 35.23 6.31
C PRO A 6 -24.20 33.97 5.71
N ILE A 7 -25.11 34.14 4.75
CA ILE A 7 -25.78 33.02 4.07
C ILE A 7 -25.01 32.68 2.80
N VAL A 8 -24.55 31.43 2.71
CA VAL A 8 -23.91 30.90 1.51
C VAL A 8 -24.97 30.75 0.38
N PRO A 9 -24.80 31.40 -0.78
CA PRO A 9 -25.79 31.37 -1.86
C PRO A 9 -25.89 29.98 -2.51
N GLY A 10 -27.08 29.66 -3.06
CA GLY A 10 -27.35 28.40 -3.75
C GLY A 10 -27.16 27.17 -2.86
N ARG A 11 -27.34 27.32 -1.53
CA ARG A 11 -27.23 26.24 -0.54
C ARG A 11 -28.18 25.09 -0.89
N GLY A 12 -27.70 23.86 -0.80
CA GLY A 12 -28.47 22.65 -1.14
C GLY A 12 -28.49 22.30 -2.62
N LEU A 13 -28.07 23.19 -3.52
CA LEU A 13 -28.06 22.95 -4.95
C LEU A 13 -26.66 22.60 -5.46
N SER A 14 -26.56 21.62 -6.39
CA SER A 14 -25.32 21.22 -7.07
C SER A 14 -25.33 21.59 -8.55
N THR A 15 -26.06 22.63 -8.93
CA THR A 15 -26.06 23.17 -10.31
C THR A 15 -24.82 24.02 -10.54
N ARG A 16 -24.41 24.14 -11.81
CA ARG A 16 -23.27 24.96 -12.21
C ARG A 16 -23.39 26.41 -11.73
N THR A 17 -24.54 27.03 -11.95
CA THR A 17 -24.82 28.43 -11.51
C THR A 17 -24.71 28.58 -9.99
N ALA A 18 -25.30 27.64 -9.23
CA ALA A 18 -25.22 27.66 -7.77
C ALA A 18 -23.78 27.48 -7.28
N THR A 19 -22.99 26.66 -7.95
CA THR A 19 -21.55 26.47 -7.66
C THR A 19 -20.76 27.75 -7.91
N GLU A 20 -20.97 28.40 -9.05
CA GLU A 20 -20.32 29.68 -9.40
C GLU A 20 -20.65 30.78 -8.39
N LEU A 21 -21.91 30.88 -7.97
CA LEU A 21 -22.31 31.83 -6.91
C LEU A 21 -21.64 31.58 -5.57
N ARG A 22 -21.53 30.30 -5.16
CA ARG A 22 -20.83 29.93 -3.90
C ARG A 22 -19.34 30.24 -3.98
N MET A 23 -18.69 29.90 -5.08
CA MET A 23 -17.27 30.18 -5.27
C MET A 23 -16.99 31.69 -5.22
N ALA A 24 -17.80 32.51 -5.91
CA ALA A 24 -17.68 33.96 -5.86
C ALA A 24 -17.92 34.52 -4.45
N PHE A 25 -18.88 33.97 -3.72
CA PHE A 25 -19.14 34.34 -2.32
C PHE A 25 -17.93 34.03 -1.42
N LEU A 26 -17.38 32.80 -1.51
CA LEU A 26 -16.26 32.37 -0.70
C LEU A 26 -14.98 33.18 -0.99
N GLN A 27 -14.74 33.52 -2.26
CA GLN A 27 -13.63 34.40 -2.66
C GLN A 27 -13.75 35.80 -2.05
N LYS A 28 -14.99 36.36 -2.01
CA LYS A 28 -15.25 37.65 -1.32
C LYS A 28 -14.98 37.60 0.19
N GLN A 29 -15.06 36.39 0.80
CA GLN A 29 -14.69 36.18 2.21
C GLN A 29 -13.16 35.98 2.39
N GLY A 30 -12.36 36.11 1.33
CA GLY A 30 -10.90 35.92 1.37
C GLY A 30 -10.44 34.46 1.34
N LEU A 31 -11.33 33.52 0.98
CA LEU A 31 -11.00 32.08 0.89
C LEU A 31 -10.51 31.76 -0.52
N SER A 32 -9.31 31.18 -0.66
CA SER A 32 -8.80 30.70 -1.95
C SER A 32 -9.46 29.36 -2.33
N LEU A 33 -9.85 29.26 -3.60
CA LEU A 33 -10.42 28.06 -4.22
C LEU A 33 -9.64 27.66 -5.47
N ASP A 34 -8.41 28.14 -5.64
CA ASP A 34 -7.62 28.02 -6.87
C ASP A 34 -7.34 26.55 -7.27
N ALA A 35 -7.17 25.68 -6.28
CA ALA A 35 -6.98 24.24 -6.51
C ALA A 35 -8.29 23.46 -6.48
N ILE A 36 -9.10 23.60 -5.44
CA ILE A 36 -10.36 22.84 -5.25
C ILE A 36 -11.34 23.11 -6.41
N GLY A 37 -11.40 24.36 -6.90
CA GLY A 37 -12.29 24.77 -7.97
C GLY A 37 -11.92 24.21 -9.35
N GLN A 38 -10.72 23.69 -9.55
CA GLN A 38 -10.24 23.07 -10.80
C GLN A 38 -10.69 21.60 -10.89
N SER A 39 -11.97 21.33 -10.81
CA SER A 39 -12.53 19.99 -10.86
C SER A 39 -12.88 19.58 -12.29
N GLN A 40 -12.55 18.33 -12.65
CA GLN A 40 -12.95 17.69 -13.92
C GLN A 40 -14.24 16.88 -13.79
N LEU A 41 -14.88 16.86 -12.61
CA LEU A 41 -16.13 16.14 -12.41
C LEU A 41 -17.27 16.86 -13.13
N ASP A 42 -18.06 16.11 -13.89
CA ASP A 42 -19.31 16.61 -14.44
C ASP A 42 -20.36 16.74 -13.32
N ILE A 43 -20.74 17.97 -13.01
CA ILE A 43 -21.69 18.30 -11.96
C ILE A 43 -23.03 17.56 -12.16
N SER A 44 -23.44 17.32 -13.41
CA SER A 44 -24.69 16.62 -13.70
C SER A 44 -24.70 15.18 -13.21
N THR A 45 -23.55 14.54 -13.15
CA THR A 45 -23.40 13.13 -12.71
C THR A 45 -23.38 12.96 -11.20
N ILE A 46 -23.15 14.05 -10.44
CA ILE A 46 -22.99 14.01 -8.98
C ILE A 46 -24.09 14.74 -8.20
N GLN A 47 -25.15 15.18 -8.87
CA GLN A 47 -26.25 15.96 -8.25
C GLN A 47 -26.91 15.24 -7.05
N HIS A 48 -26.93 13.92 -7.06
CA HIS A 48 -27.49 13.10 -5.99
C HIS A 48 -26.43 12.56 -4.99
N ASN A 49 -25.17 12.95 -5.16
CA ASN A 49 -24.06 12.49 -4.31
C ASN A 49 -23.59 13.55 -3.31
N ILE A 50 -23.80 14.84 -3.65
CA ILE A 50 -23.34 15.96 -2.85
C ILE A 50 -24.23 17.18 -3.04
N GLU A 51 -24.47 17.89 -1.96
CA GLU A 51 -25.10 19.21 -1.93
C GLU A 51 -24.03 20.30 -1.79
N SER A 52 -24.35 21.51 -2.22
CA SER A 52 -23.47 22.69 -2.05
C SER A 52 -22.06 22.51 -2.61
N TYR A 53 -21.93 21.83 -3.74
CA TYR A 53 -20.66 21.50 -4.40
C TYR A 53 -19.83 22.75 -4.72
N ILE A 54 -18.51 22.70 -4.48
CA ILE A 54 -17.54 23.77 -4.77
C ILE A 54 -16.32 23.28 -5.55
N GLY A 55 -16.14 21.97 -5.73
CA GLY A 55 -14.99 21.38 -6.40
C GLY A 55 -14.63 20.00 -5.87
N SER A 56 -13.45 19.52 -6.22
CA SER A 56 -12.97 18.18 -5.84
C SER A 56 -11.55 18.19 -5.34
N THR A 57 -11.19 17.16 -4.58
CA THR A 57 -9.81 16.84 -4.20
C THR A 57 -9.34 15.61 -4.94
N GLU A 58 -8.09 15.59 -5.37
CA GLU A 58 -7.49 14.43 -6.03
C GLU A 58 -6.74 13.57 -5.02
N ILE A 59 -6.93 12.25 -5.12
CA ILE A 59 -6.19 11.25 -4.36
C ILE A 59 -5.46 10.36 -5.35
N PRO A 60 -4.12 10.20 -5.25
CA PRO A 60 -3.38 9.32 -6.14
C PRO A 60 -3.81 7.87 -5.98
N VAL A 61 -3.92 7.14 -7.10
CA VAL A 61 -4.33 5.74 -7.13
C VAL A 61 -3.17 4.87 -7.61
N GLY A 62 -2.78 3.90 -6.79
CA GLY A 62 -1.84 2.86 -7.16
C GLY A 62 -2.54 1.57 -7.56
N ILE A 63 -1.83 0.69 -8.28
CA ILE A 63 -2.34 -0.63 -8.67
C ILE A 63 -1.73 -1.73 -7.80
N VAL A 64 -2.55 -2.62 -7.29
CA VAL A 64 -2.15 -3.84 -6.58
C VAL A 64 -2.49 -5.05 -7.43
N GLY A 65 -1.56 -5.98 -7.55
CA GLY A 65 -1.66 -7.19 -8.36
C GLY A 65 -0.52 -7.33 -9.38
N PRO A 66 -0.48 -8.43 -10.18
CA PRO A 66 -1.48 -9.50 -10.24
C PRO A 66 -1.55 -10.33 -8.96
N MET A 67 -2.77 -10.72 -8.56
CA MET A 67 -2.98 -11.64 -7.44
C MET A 67 -3.87 -12.81 -7.91
N ALA A 68 -3.42 -14.03 -7.67
CA ALA A 68 -4.16 -15.22 -8.05
C ALA A 68 -5.39 -15.40 -7.15
N PHE A 69 -6.57 -15.53 -7.75
CA PHE A 69 -7.85 -15.76 -7.11
C PHE A 69 -8.47 -17.06 -7.62
N CYS A 70 -8.89 -17.93 -6.71
CA CYS A 70 -9.52 -19.22 -7.00
C CYS A 70 -10.98 -19.18 -6.55
N ASP A 71 -11.92 -19.28 -7.49
CA ASP A 71 -13.36 -19.33 -7.22
C ASP A 71 -13.96 -20.62 -7.81
N GLY A 72 -14.08 -21.66 -6.97
CA GLY A 72 -14.38 -23.01 -7.41
C GLY A 72 -13.26 -23.56 -8.31
N ASP A 73 -13.64 -24.06 -9.50
CA ASP A 73 -12.69 -24.60 -10.47
C ASP A 73 -12.00 -23.52 -11.34
N LYS A 74 -12.35 -22.26 -11.14
CA LYS A 74 -11.78 -21.14 -11.91
C LYS A 74 -10.63 -20.50 -11.14
N SER A 75 -9.54 -20.24 -11.85
CA SER A 75 -8.43 -19.44 -11.35
C SER A 75 -8.14 -18.30 -12.32
N GLU A 76 -7.97 -17.10 -11.77
CA GLU A 76 -7.70 -15.89 -12.54
C GLU A 76 -6.73 -14.98 -11.80
N TYR A 77 -6.11 -14.04 -12.53
CA TYR A 77 -5.35 -12.95 -11.91
C TYR A 77 -6.21 -11.70 -11.80
N VAL A 78 -6.27 -11.15 -10.60
CA VAL A 78 -7.07 -9.97 -10.28
C VAL A 78 -6.18 -8.80 -9.87
N TYR A 79 -6.73 -7.59 -10.03
CA TYR A 79 -6.08 -6.33 -9.71
C TYR A 79 -7.01 -5.46 -8.88
N ALA A 80 -6.46 -4.60 -8.02
CA ALA A 80 -7.23 -3.60 -7.29
C ALA A 80 -6.61 -2.21 -7.40
N PRO A 81 -7.38 -1.19 -7.77
CA PRO A 81 -7.00 0.21 -7.62
C PRO A 81 -7.08 0.61 -6.15
N VAL A 82 -6.02 1.23 -5.62
CA VAL A 82 -5.91 1.63 -4.21
C VAL A 82 -5.54 3.10 -4.14
N GLY A 83 -6.48 3.92 -3.71
CA GLY A 83 -6.27 5.35 -3.48
C GLY A 83 -5.66 5.60 -2.11
N THR A 84 -4.52 6.31 -2.06
CA THR A 84 -3.86 6.56 -0.79
C THR A 84 -2.90 7.75 -0.85
N LEU A 85 -2.71 8.39 0.29
CA LEU A 85 -1.64 9.36 0.54
C LEU A 85 -0.57 8.80 1.50
N GLU A 86 -0.69 7.54 1.87
CA GLU A 86 0.24 6.83 2.74
C GLU A 86 1.32 6.13 1.92
N GLY A 87 2.59 6.41 2.21
CA GLY A 87 3.71 5.67 1.63
C GLY A 87 3.76 4.23 2.15
N ALA A 88 4.29 3.32 1.34
CA ALA A 88 4.45 1.89 1.62
C ALA A 88 3.17 1.03 1.51
N LEU A 89 1.95 1.57 1.54
CA LEU A 89 0.71 0.79 1.49
C LEU A 89 0.64 -0.09 0.24
N VAL A 90 0.71 0.52 -0.94
CA VAL A 90 0.62 -0.21 -2.23
C VAL A 90 1.77 -1.21 -2.38
N ALA A 91 2.98 -0.86 -1.95
CA ALA A 91 4.14 -1.76 -1.98
C ALA A 91 3.94 -2.97 -1.04
N SER A 92 3.38 -2.76 0.16
CA SER A 92 3.06 -3.81 1.11
C SER A 92 1.98 -4.75 0.58
N MET A 93 0.89 -4.20 0.02
CA MET A 93 -0.16 -4.99 -0.61
C MET A 93 0.37 -5.82 -1.78
N ASN A 94 1.22 -5.24 -2.63
CA ASN A 94 1.85 -5.96 -3.76
C ASN A 94 2.78 -7.09 -3.30
N ARG A 95 3.52 -6.89 -2.19
CA ARG A 95 4.30 -7.98 -1.60
C ARG A 95 3.40 -9.14 -1.15
N GLY A 96 2.28 -8.83 -0.49
CA GLY A 96 1.28 -9.82 -0.10
C GLY A 96 0.63 -10.52 -1.29
N ALA A 97 0.24 -9.77 -2.33
CA ALA A 97 -0.31 -10.33 -3.57
C ALA A 97 0.67 -11.30 -4.26
N LYS A 98 1.97 -10.98 -4.24
CA LYS A 98 3.02 -11.89 -4.71
C LYS A 98 3.09 -13.17 -3.88
N VAL A 99 2.99 -13.08 -2.55
CA VAL A 99 2.95 -14.25 -1.66
C VAL A 99 1.76 -15.12 -1.99
N VAL A 100 0.56 -14.53 -2.03
CA VAL A 100 -0.68 -15.24 -2.36
C VAL A 100 -0.58 -15.95 -3.71
N SER A 101 -0.10 -15.25 -4.76
CA SER A 101 0.04 -15.82 -6.10
C SER A 101 1.05 -16.96 -6.15
N ARG A 102 2.19 -16.84 -5.44
CA ARG A 102 3.20 -17.93 -5.35
C ARG A 102 2.74 -19.11 -4.51
N SER A 103 1.71 -18.93 -3.73
CA SER A 103 1.10 -19.98 -2.88
C SER A 103 -0.08 -20.69 -3.55
N GLY A 104 -0.34 -20.41 -4.83
CA GLY A 104 -1.44 -21.03 -5.57
C GLY A 104 -2.73 -20.19 -5.59
N GLY A 105 -2.76 -19.03 -4.95
CA GLY A 105 -3.89 -18.12 -4.92
C GLY A 105 -4.63 -18.11 -3.58
N PHE A 106 -5.65 -17.28 -3.48
CA PHE A 106 -6.58 -17.26 -2.34
C PHE A 106 -7.96 -17.76 -2.78
N THR A 107 -8.71 -18.31 -1.83
CA THR A 107 -10.14 -18.60 -1.94
C THR A 107 -10.93 -17.69 -1.05
N ALA A 108 -12.19 -17.39 -1.41
CA ALA A 108 -13.05 -16.59 -0.56
C ALA A 108 -14.51 -17.05 -0.63
N THR A 109 -15.21 -16.98 0.53
CA THR A 109 -16.60 -17.39 0.68
C THR A 109 -17.40 -16.27 1.35
N VAL A 110 -18.54 -15.92 0.75
CA VAL A 110 -19.52 -15.03 1.35
C VAL A 110 -20.48 -15.87 2.19
N GLU A 111 -20.59 -15.54 3.48
CA GLU A 111 -21.46 -16.28 4.42
C GLU A 111 -22.88 -15.72 4.43
N TRP A 112 -23.00 -14.38 4.48
CA TRP A 112 -24.29 -13.69 4.44
C TRP A 112 -24.15 -12.24 4.00
N GLN A 113 -25.31 -11.66 3.65
CA GLN A 113 -25.50 -10.22 3.43
C GLN A 113 -26.74 -9.77 4.23
N LYS A 114 -26.57 -8.80 5.11
CA LYS A 114 -27.63 -8.24 5.93
C LYS A 114 -27.49 -6.73 6.03
N MET A 115 -28.61 -6.02 6.02
CA MET A 115 -28.66 -4.60 6.33
C MET A 115 -29.73 -4.39 7.41
N VAL A 116 -29.38 -3.64 8.46
CA VAL A 116 -30.22 -3.52 9.66
C VAL A 116 -30.62 -2.07 9.86
N ARG A 117 -31.91 -1.85 10.24
CA ARG A 117 -32.45 -0.60 10.77
C ARG A 117 -33.19 -0.89 12.06
N THR A 118 -33.06 0.02 13.04
CA THR A 118 -33.55 -0.25 14.39
C THR A 118 -34.46 0.86 14.92
N PRO A 119 -35.70 0.94 14.44
CA PRO A 119 -36.72 1.77 15.09
C PRO A 119 -36.87 1.43 16.55
N MET A 120 -37.27 2.41 17.34
CA MET A 120 -37.53 2.25 18.75
C MET A 120 -38.90 2.82 19.11
N LEU A 121 -39.66 2.06 19.90
CA LEU A 121 -40.90 2.50 20.58
C LEU A 121 -40.58 2.80 22.04
N LEU A 122 -40.99 3.95 22.53
CA LEU A 122 -40.88 4.35 23.93
C LEU A 122 -42.27 4.29 24.57
N LEU A 123 -42.51 3.26 25.38
CA LEU A 123 -43.78 2.99 26.01
C LEU A 123 -43.92 3.80 27.32
N ARG A 124 -45.14 4.30 27.61
CA ARG A 124 -45.45 4.87 28.94
C ARG A 124 -45.67 3.76 29.98
N ASP A 125 -46.19 2.61 29.57
CA ASP A 125 -46.37 1.43 30.39
C ASP A 125 -45.61 0.24 29.80
N ALA A 126 -44.60 -0.24 30.52
CA ALA A 126 -43.75 -1.35 30.12
C ALA A 126 -44.50 -2.70 30.00
N SER A 127 -45.69 -2.84 30.60
CA SER A 127 -46.50 -4.07 30.52
C SER A 127 -46.92 -4.41 29.08
N PHE A 128 -47.01 -3.41 28.19
CA PHE A 128 -47.31 -3.60 26.78
C PHE A 128 -46.10 -4.10 25.95
N ALA A 129 -44.89 -4.08 26.46
CA ALA A 129 -43.68 -4.43 25.67
C ALA A 129 -43.77 -5.86 25.08
N LYS A 130 -44.13 -6.84 25.94
CA LYS A 130 -44.23 -8.23 25.47
C LYS A 130 -45.41 -8.43 24.49
N PRO A 131 -46.64 -7.94 24.77
CA PRO A 131 -47.75 -7.97 23.80
C PRO A 131 -47.40 -7.37 22.45
N ILE A 132 -46.71 -6.23 22.42
CA ILE A 132 -46.25 -5.59 21.17
C ILE A 132 -45.25 -6.49 20.43
N CYS A 133 -44.26 -7.05 21.12
CA CYS A 133 -43.31 -7.97 20.50
C CYS A 133 -44.01 -9.18 19.85
N ASP A 134 -44.98 -9.78 20.56
CA ASP A 134 -45.72 -10.93 20.06
C ASP A 134 -46.59 -10.54 18.85
N TRP A 135 -47.22 -9.35 18.90
CA TRP A 135 -48.01 -8.81 17.79
C TRP A 135 -47.14 -8.60 16.54
N VAL A 136 -45.95 -8.02 16.69
CA VAL A 136 -45.00 -7.81 15.59
C VAL A 136 -44.63 -9.12 14.91
N GLN A 137 -44.37 -10.18 15.67
CA GLN A 137 -44.06 -11.50 15.10
C GLN A 137 -45.27 -12.10 14.36
N GLN A 138 -46.48 -11.96 14.90
CA GLN A 138 -47.68 -12.48 14.26
C GLN A 138 -48.03 -11.74 12.95
N HIS A 139 -47.77 -10.44 12.86
CA HIS A 139 -48.10 -9.60 11.72
C HIS A 139 -46.87 -9.29 10.82
N PHE A 140 -45.81 -10.08 10.94
CA PHE A 140 -44.57 -9.90 10.18
C PHE A 140 -44.83 -9.75 8.67
N ASN A 141 -45.69 -10.60 8.10
CA ASN A 141 -45.97 -10.59 6.66
C ASN A 141 -46.63 -9.30 6.17
N ASP A 142 -47.49 -8.69 6.98
CA ASP A 142 -48.19 -7.45 6.66
C ASP A 142 -47.21 -6.27 6.71
N ILE A 143 -46.39 -6.23 7.77
CA ILE A 143 -45.31 -5.25 7.94
C ILE A 143 -44.32 -5.38 6.79
N LYS A 144 -43.92 -6.60 6.43
CA LYS A 144 -43.05 -6.89 5.30
C LYS A 144 -43.61 -6.35 4.00
N LYS A 145 -44.87 -6.60 3.72
CA LYS A 145 -45.54 -6.10 2.51
C LYS A 145 -45.54 -4.58 2.46
N ALA A 146 -45.81 -3.90 3.57
CA ALA A 146 -45.79 -2.45 3.66
C ALA A 146 -44.38 -1.88 3.43
N ALA A 147 -43.35 -2.49 4.04
CA ALA A 147 -41.96 -2.10 3.90
C ALA A 147 -41.43 -2.32 2.48
N GLU A 148 -41.68 -3.49 1.87
CA GLU A 148 -41.19 -3.86 0.55
C GLU A 148 -41.90 -3.14 -0.61
N ALA A 149 -43.04 -2.51 -0.36
CA ALA A 149 -43.77 -1.74 -1.40
C ALA A 149 -42.95 -0.57 -2.00
N TYR A 150 -41.91 -0.12 -1.29
CA TYR A 150 -41.05 1.00 -1.67
C TYR A 150 -39.73 0.62 -2.33
N SER A 151 -39.45 -0.67 -2.48
CA SER A 151 -38.23 -1.14 -3.16
C SER A 151 -38.37 -2.55 -3.73
N ASN A 152 -37.96 -2.72 -4.98
CA ASN A 152 -37.89 -4.05 -5.60
C ASN A 152 -36.67 -4.87 -5.14
N HIS A 153 -35.68 -4.22 -4.52
CA HIS A 153 -34.38 -4.82 -4.17
C HIS A 153 -34.22 -5.12 -2.68
N ALA A 154 -34.79 -4.28 -1.80
CA ALA A 154 -34.79 -4.56 -0.37
C ALA A 154 -35.81 -5.65 -0.02
N LYS A 155 -35.34 -6.72 0.58
CA LYS A 155 -36.20 -7.82 1.05
C LYS A 155 -36.08 -7.94 2.56
N LEU A 156 -37.19 -7.70 3.29
CA LEU A 156 -37.26 -7.84 4.74
C LEU A 156 -37.26 -9.33 5.10
N ILE A 157 -36.27 -9.75 5.88
CA ILE A 157 -36.05 -11.15 6.26
C ILE A 157 -36.68 -11.46 7.62
N THR A 158 -36.44 -10.59 8.61
CA THR A 158 -36.97 -10.74 9.98
C THR A 158 -37.07 -9.37 10.65
N ILE A 159 -37.86 -9.30 11.70
CA ILE A 159 -37.90 -8.21 12.67
C ILE A 159 -37.62 -8.80 14.04
N ASP A 160 -36.36 -8.65 14.50
CA ASP A 160 -35.98 -9.11 15.83
C ASP A 160 -36.35 -8.03 16.86
N THR A 161 -36.96 -8.43 17.98
CA THR A 161 -37.45 -7.50 19.00
C THR A 161 -36.61 -7.58 20.26
N HIS A 162 -36.16 -6.44 20.78
CA HIS A 162 -35.39 -6.35 22.01
C HIS A 162 -36.06 -5.36 22.98
N VAL A 163 -36.31 -5.80 24.19
CA VAL A 163 -36.94 -4.96 25.23
C VAL A 163 -35.87 -4.52 26.23
N LEU A 164 -35.79 -3.21 26.46
CA LEU A 164 -34.96 -2.62 27.50
C LEU A 164 -35.78 -1.60 28.29
N ALA A 165 -36.14 -1.95 29.54
CA ALA A 165 -37.05 -1.17 30.35
C ALA A 165 -38.39 -0.90 29.64
N HIS A 166 -38.72 0.35 29.32
CA HIS A 166 -39.94 0.70 28.56
C HIS A 166 -39.68 0.89 27.07
N CYS A 167 -38.48 0.54 26.56
CA CYS A 167 -38.16 0.67 25.13
C CYS A 167 -38.29 -0.68 24.45
N VAL A 168 -38.97 -0.69 23.30
CA VAL A 168 -38.97 -1.82 22.38
C VAL A 168 -38.19 -1.43 21.14
N HIS A 169 -37.05 -2.08 20.95
CA HIS A 169 -36.22 -1.93 19.77
C HIS A 169 -36.60 -2.99 18.73
N LEU A 170 -36.81 -2.56 17.49
CA LEU A 170 -37.22 -3.41 16.38
C LEU A 170 -36.10 -3.50 15.37
N HIS A 171 -35.39 -4.63 15.29
CA HIS A 171 -34.32 -4.82 14.31
C HIS A 171 -34.90 -5.33 13.00
N PHE A 172 -35.17 -4.43 12.07
CA PHE A 172 -35.57 -4.74 10.70
C PHE A 172 -34.35 -5.20 9.90
N VAL A 173 -34.26 -6.48 9.58
CA VAL A 173 -33.15 -7.09 8.86
C VAL A 173 -33.51 -7.33 7.41
N TYR A 174 -32.73 -6.78 6.50
CA TYR A 174 -32.94 -6.86 5.05
C TYR A 174 -31.78 -7.53 4.32
N THR A 175 -32.05 -8.08 3.14
CA THR A 175 -31.06 -8.22 2.06
C THR A 175 -31.26 -7.10 1.05
N THR A 176 -30.17 -6.64 0.42
CA THR A 176 -30.18 -5.43 -0.43
C THR A 176 -29.65 -5.66 -1.85
N GLY A 177 -29.31 -6.91 -2.20
CA GLY A 177 -28.73 -7.25 -3.49
C GLY A 177 -27.39 -6.51 -3.70
N ASP A 178 -27.19 -5.94 -4.87
CA ASP A 178 -25.92 -5.31 -5.26
C ASP A 178 -25.72 -3.88 -4.72
N ALA A 179 -26.70 -3.31 -4.04
CA ALA A 179 -26.57 -2.02 -3.38
C ALA A 179 -26.09 -2.18 -1.92
N SER A 180 -25.36 -1.20 -1.40
CA SER A 180 -25.08 -1.14 0.05
C SER A 180 -26.35 -1.03 0.89
N GLY A 181 -27.40 -0.43 0.33
CA GLY A 181 -28.77 -0.49 0.80
C GLY A 181 -29.12 0.43 1.96
N GLN A 182 -28.21 1.25 2.47
CA GLN A 182 -28.45 2.08 3.67
C GLN A 182 -29.66 2.99 3.55
N ASN A 183 -29.74 3.82 2.51
CA ASN A 183 -30.88 4.74 2.29
C ASN A 183 -32.15 4.00 1.91
N MET A 184 -32.03 2.99 1.06
CA MET A 184 -33.16 2.18 0.61
C MET A 184 -33.85 1.49 1.79
N THR A 185 -33.09 0.83 2.68
CA THR A 185 -33.67 0.18 3.86
C THR A 185 -34.23 1.18 4.86
N THR A 186 -33.69 2.39 4.97
CA THR A 186 -34.27 3.46 5.80
C THR A 186 -35.67 3.82 5.31
N THR A 187 -35.84 4.03 3.99
CA THR A 187 -37.15 4.33 3.41
C THR A 187 -38.14 3.17 3.60
N CYS A 188 -37.72 1.94 3.30
CA CYS A 188 -38.56 0.75 3.53
C CYS A 188 -38.97 0.60 4.98
N THR A 189 -38.03 0.77 5.91
CA THR A 189 -38.32 0.68 7.35
C THR A 189 -39.27 1.79 7.81
N TRP A 190 -39.11 3.01 7.28
CA TRP A 190 -40.01 4.12 7.61
C TRP A 190 -41.46 3.78 7.29
N HIS A 191 -41.74 3.30 6.09
CA HIS A 191 -43.11 2.96 5.68
C HIS A 191 -43.64 1.71 6.42
N GLY A 192 -42.81 0.70 6.62
CA GLY A 192 -43.16 -0.45 7.46
C GLY A 192 -43.45 -0.06 8.91
N LEU A 193 -42.70 0.91 9.46
CA LEU A 193 -42.91 1.44 10.80
C LEU A 193 -44.21 2.25 10.91
N LEU A 194 -44.53 3.11 9.93
CA LEU A 194 -45.78 3.85 9.94
C LEU A 194 -46.98 2.90 9.93
N PHE A 195 -46.96 1.89 9.04
CA PHE A 195 -48.00 0.85 9.03
C PHE A 195 -48.08 0.15 10.42
N LEU A 196 -46.97 -0.28 10.98
CA LEU A 196 -46.89 -0.93 12.30
C LEU A 196 -47.48 -0.05 13.40
N VAL A 197 -47.13 1.23 13.43
CA VAL A 197 -47.61 2.18 14.45
C VAL A 197 -49.14 2.36 14.38
N ASP A 198 -49.69 2.49 13.16
CA ASP A 198 -51.15 2.65 12.99
C ASP A 198 -51.94 1.41 13.43
N GLU A 199 -51.42 0.22 13.10
CA GLU A 199 -52.00 -1.05 13.52
C GLU A 199 -51.85 -1.28 15.03
N LEU A 200 -50.71 -0.95 15.65
CA LEU A 200 -50.51 -1.05 17.12
C LEU A 200 -51.47 -0.14 17.89
N ARG A 201 -51.69 1.09 17.40
CA ARG A 201 -52.68 2.01 18.03
C ARG A 201 -54.09 1.45 18.00
N SER A 202 -54.41 0.72 16.91
CA SER A 202 -55.72 0.06 16.76
C SER A 202 -55.83 -1.20 17.66
N ALA A 203 -54.75 -2.00 17.76
CA ALA A 203 -54.72 -3.23 18.53
C ALA A 203 -54.61 -3.00 20.06
N PHE A 204 -53.94 -1.90 20.44
CA PHE A 204 -53.68 -1.55 21.84
C PHE A 204 -54.07 -0.09 22.13
N PRO A 205 -55.39 0.24 22.15
CA PRO A 205 -55.85 1.62 22.29
C PRO A 205 -55.47 2.29 23.61
N ASP A 206 -55.24 1.49 24.65
CA ASP A 206 -54.79 1.96 25.97
C ASP A 206 -53.27 2.10 26.11
N CYS A 207 -52.51 1.73 25.07
CA CYS A 207 -51.07 1.83 25.07
C CYS A 207 -50.61 3.18 24.51
N ASP A 208 -50.09 4.05 25.38
CA ASP A 208 -49.46 5.31 24.97
C ASP A 208 -47.96 5.09 24.69
N PHE A 209 -47.51 5.43 23.49
CA PHE A 209 -46.11 5.33 23.08
C PHE A 209 -45.71 6.37 22.07
N GLU A 210 -44.42 6.73 22.09
CA GLU A 210 -43.75 7.50 21.05
C GLU A 210 -42.83 6.59 20.26
N PHE A 211 -42.39 7.01 19.05
CA PHE A 211 -41.49 6.23 18.23
C PHE A 211 -40.48 7.09 17.50
N ILE A 212 -39.34 6.49 17.19
CA ILE A 212 -38.30 7.06 16.33
C ILE A 212 -37.86 6.00 15.32
N ILE A 213 -37.41 6.49 14.14
CA ILE A 213 -36.96 5.62 13.02
C ILE A 213 -35.65 4.88 13.32
N GLU A 214 -34.82 5.42 14.19
CA GLU A 214 -33.51 4.83 14.49
C GLU A 214 -33.14 5.03 15.98
N GLY A 215 -33.15 3.93 16.72
CA GLY A 215 -32.73 3.88 18.12
C GLY A 215 -31.25 3.60 18.33
N ASN A 216 -30.41 3.78 17.32
CA ASN A 216 -28.97 3.55 17.33
C ASN A 216 -28.55 2.08 17.52
N GLY A 217 -29.49 1.14 17.49
CA GLY A 217 -29.23 -0.30 17.63
C GLY A 217 -28.63 -0.93 16.39
N ALA A 218 -28.84 -0.33 15.19
CA ALA A 218 -28.21 -0.77 13.95
C ALA A 218 -26.70 -0.59 13.96
N SER A 219 -26.14 0.23 14.86
CA SER A 219 -24.72 0.55 14.97
C SER A 219 -24.11 1.02 13.64
N ASP A 220 -24.90 1.79 12.87
CA ASP A 220 -24.51 2.34 11.58
C ASP A 220 -23.20 3.12 11.70
N LYS A 221 -22.21 2.78 10.85
CA LYS A 221 -20.86 3.40 10.84
C LYS A 221 -20.10 3.28 12.18
N LYS A 222 -20.35 2.21 12.94
CA LYS A 222 -19.70 1.90 14.24
C LYS A 222 -19.28 0.44 14.30
N VAL A 223 -18.23 0.15 15.06
CA VAL A 223 -17.88 -1.22 15.45
C VAL A 223 -18.78 -1.66 16.60
N SER A 224 -19.37 -2.84 16.50
CA SER A 224 -20.29 -3.39 17.48
C SER A 224 -20.13 -4.91 17.61
N SER A 225 -20.01 -5.43 18.83
CA SER A 225 -19.99 -6.88 19.08
C SER A 225 -21.24 -7.56 18.53
N HIS A 226 -22.41 -6.93 18.71
CA HIS A 226 -23.66 -7.45 18.17
C HIS A 226 -23.61 -7.64 16.65
N ASN A 227 -23.13 -6.64 15.90
CA ASN A 227 -23.04 -6.72 14.44
C ASN A 227 -21.98 -7.74 13.97
N ILE A 228 -20.91 -7.95 14.74
CA ILE A 228 -19.89 -8.96 14.43
C ILE A 228 -20.50 -10.37 14.54
N GLU A 229 -21.39 -10.60 15.50
CA GLU A 229 -22.03 -11.90 15.76
C GLU A 229 -23.26 -12.12 14.87
N HIS A 230 -24.14 -11.13 14.75
CA HIS A 230 -25.46 -11.26 14.11
C HIS A 230 -25.49 -10.74 12.67
N GLY A 231 -24.53 -9.91 12.29
CA GLY A 231 -24.32 -9.43 10.94
C GLY A 231 -24.96 -8.07 10.64
N ARG A 232 -24.16 -7.24 9.95
CA ARG A 232 -24.53 -6.03 9.24
C ARG A 232 -23.55 -5.86 8.08
N GLY A 233 -24.02 -5.61 6.86
CA GLY A 233 -23.19 -5.69 5.65
C GLY A 233 -22.97 -7.13 5.20
N ILE A 234 -21.85 -7.37 4.54
CA ILE A 234 -21.47 -8.69 4.04
C ILE A 234 -20.42 -9.29 4.97
N ARG A 235 -20.63 -10.55 5.36
CA ARG A 235 -19.59 -11.35 5.99
C ARG A 235 -18.92 -12.19 4.93
N VAL A 236 -17.60 -12.03 4.80
CA VAL A 236 -16.80 -12.73 3.82
C VAL A 236 -15.49 -13.18 4.43
N THR A 237 -15.12 -14.42 4.17
CA THR A 237 -13.88 -15.04 4.64
C THR A 237 -12.98 -15.33 3.44
N ALA A 238 -11.74 -14.82 3.47
CA ALA A 238 -10.67 -15.12 2.52
C ALA A 238 -9.59 -15.96 3.20
N GLN A 239 -9.01 -16.93 2.46
CA GLN A 239 -8.01 -17.87 2.98
C GLN A 239 -6.91 -18.11 1.96
N CYS A 240 -5.68 -18.28 2.46
CA CYS A 240 -4.52 -18.70 1.68
C CYS A 240 -3.62 -19.63 2.49
N ASP A 241 -3.18 -20.72 1.87
CA ASP A 241 -2.21 -21.66 2.42
C ASP A 241 -0.81 -21.29 1.91
N ILE A 242 0.06 -20.82 2.78
CA ILE A 242 1.37 -20.27 2.40
C ILE A 242 2.46 -21.30 2.75
N PRO A 243 3.14 -21.91 1.75
CA PRO A 243 4.23 -22.84 2.00
C PRO A 243 5.44 -22.19 2.69
N ARG A 244 6.16 -22.92 3.52
CA ARG A 244 7.38 -22.51 4.23
C ARG A 244 8.38 -21.81 3.31
N GLN A 245 8.61 -22.36 2.11
CA GLN A 245 9.53 -21.77 1.14
C GLN A 245 9.14 -20.35 0.76
N VAL A 246 7.84 -20.08 0.49
CA VAL A 246 7.35 -18.75 0.14
C VAL A 246 7.48 -17.78 1.31
N ILE A 247 7.23 -18.24 2.55
CA ILE A 247 7.44 -17.45 3.77
C ILE A 247 8.90 -17.02 3.88
N HIS A 248 9.84 -17.93 3.71
CA HIS A 248 11.28 -17.61 3.77
C HIS A 248 11.71 -16.63 2.67
N GLU A 249 11.38 -16.94 1.41
CA GLU A 249 11.88 -16.19 0.25
C GLU A 249 11.28 -14.79 0.12
N VAL A 250 9.97 -14.63 0.41
CA VAL A 250 9.26 -13.37 0.17
C VAL A 250 9.03 -12.59 1.45
N LEU A 251 8.64 -13.28 2.53
CA LEU A 251 8.30 -12.63 3.80
C LEU A 251 9.50 -12.48 4.75
N ARG A 252 10.58 -13.24 4.50
CA ARG A 252 11.83 -13.17 5.28
C ARG A 252 11.63 -13.44 6.77
N THR A 253 10.73 -14.37 7.08
CA THR A 253 10.42 -14.86 8.42
C THR A 253 10.24 -16.39 8.39
N THR A 254 9.75 -16.98 9.46
CA THR A 254 9.46 -18.43 9.52
C THR A 254 8.03 -18.69 9.95
N PRO A 255 7.45 -19.85 9.58
CA PRO A 255 6.12 -20.25 10.04
C PRO A 255 6.00 -20.24 11.57
N GLU A 256 7.02 -20.78 12.28
CA GLU A 256 7.04 -20.86 13.74
C GLU A 256 6.92 -19.47 14.36
N ARG A 257 7.71 -18.51 13.86
CA ARG A 257 7.69 -17.15 14.38
C ARG A 257 6.36 -16.45 14.14
N MET A 258 5.71 -16.70 13.01
CA MET A 258 4.37 -16.14 12.74
C MET A 258 3.32 -16.73 13.70
N LEU A 259 3.38 -18.05 13.93
CA LEU A 259 2.43 -18.76 14.80
C LEU A 259 2.65 -18.47 16.29
N GLU A 260 3.90 -18.27 16.72
CA GLU A 260 4.24 -17.98 18.12
C GLU A 260 3.60 -16.69 18.63
N PHE A 261 3.56 -15.63 17.80
CA PHE A 261 3.11 -14.31 18.22
C PHE A 261 1.61 -14.06 18.01
N ILE A 262 0.90 -14.85 17.17
CA ILE A 262 -0.50 -14.55 16.85
C ILE A 262 -1.42 -14.66 18.08
N LYS A 263 -1.36 -15.76 18.83
CA LYS A 263 -2.21 -15.99 20.01
C LYS A 263 -1.98 -14.98 21.13
N PRO A 264 -0.74 -14.73 21.60
CA PRO A 264 -0.48 -13.68 22.59
C PRO A 264 -0.97 -12.30 22.17
N SER A 265 -0.84 -11.94 20.88
CA SER A 265 -1.33 -10.67 20.36
C SER A 265 -2.85 -10.57 20.38
N GLN A 266 -3.56 -11.65 20.02
CA GLN A 266 -5.02 -11.72 20.09
C GLN A 266 -5.53 -11.62 21.53
N GLU A 267 -4.90 -12.34 22.47
CA GLU A 267 -5.26 -12.31 23.89
C GLU A 267 -5.05 -10.91 24.47
N TYR A 268 -3.96 -10.25 24.13
CA TYR A 268 -3.71 -8.90 24.60
C TYR A 268 -4.69 -7.89 23.99
N ALA A 269 -4.99 -7.96 22.71
CA ALA A 269 -5.99 -7.13 22.06
C ALA A 269 -7.36 -7.27 22.72
N LYS A 270 -7.77 -8.52 23.00
CA LYS A 270 -9.02 -8.81 23.72
C LYS A 270 -9.02 -8.21 25.13
N LYS A 271 -7.91 -8.32 25.87
CA LYS A 271 -7.75 -7.69 27.18
C LYS A 271 -7.86 -6.17 27.13
N MET A 272 -7.40 -5.55 26.03
CA MET A 272 -7.53 -4.10 25.81
C MET A 272 -8.92 -3.66 25.33
N GLY A 273 -9.90 -4.58 25.22
CA GLY A 273 -11.26 -4.28 24.78
C GLY A 273 -11.43 -4.19 23.27
N ILE A 274 -10.44 -4.61 22.48
CA ILE A 274 -10.54 -4.69 21.02
C ILE A 274 -11.41 -5.90 20.67
N VAL A 275 -12.53 -5.66 20.00
CA VAL A 275 -13.53 -6.71 19.70
C VAL A 275 -13.22 -7.52 18.45
N THR A 276 -12.29 -7.02 17.61
CA THR A 276 -11.79 -7.71 16.42
C THR A 276 -10.26 -7.72 16.44
N PHE A 277 -9.64 -8.67 15.72
CA PHE A 277 -8.19 -8.73 15.63
C PHE A 277 -7.73 -8.75 14.17
N ASN A 278 -7.06 -7.70 13.75
CA ASN A 278 -6.35 -7.57 12.49
C ASN A 278 -5.24 -6.53 12.67
N VAL A 279 -4.35 -6.38 11.69
CA VAL A 279 -3.22 -5.44 11.78
C VAL A 279 -3.59 -4.09 11.19
N ASN A 280 -3.98 -4.06 9.91
CA ASN A 280 -4.23 -2.81 9.17
C ASN A 280 -5.25 -2.95 8.02
N VAL A 281 -6.25 -3.77 8.18
CA VAL A 281 -7.35 -3.95 7.21
C VAL A 281 -7.98 -2.61 6.81
N ALA A 282 -8.09 -1.66 7.75
CA ALA A 282 -8.65 -0.34 7.49
C ALA A 282 -7.94 0.39 6.33
N ASN A 283 -6.62 0.22 6.17
CA ASN A 283 -5.86 0.83 5.08
C ASN A 283 -6.27 0.27 3.70
N ALA A 284 -6.46 -1.06 3.60
CA ALA A 284 -6.92 -1.69 2.36
C ALA A 284 -8.35 -1.26 2.02
N ILE A 285 -9.25 -1.32 3.01
CA ILE A 285 -10.66 -0.90 2.84
C ILE A 285 -10.74 0.56 2.40
N ALA A 286 -10.04 1.47 3.09
CA ALA A 286 -10.03 2.89 2.74
C ALA A 286 -9.55 3.15 1.32
N GLY A 287 -8.44 2.52 0.92
CA GLY A 287 -7.87 2.68 -0.41
C GLY A 287 -8.78 2.17 -1.53
N ILE A 288 -9.43 1.02 -1.33
CA ILE A 288 -10.38 0.47 -2.30
C ILE A 288 -11.68 1.29 -2.30
N PHE A 289 -12.21 1.69 -1.14
CA PHE A 289 -13.45 2.46 -1.03
C PHE A 289 -13.36 3.80 -1.74
N VAL A 290 -12.28 4.57 -1.52
CA VAL A 290 -12.11 5.87 -2.18
C VAL A 290 -11.98 5.72 -3.70
N SER A 291 -11.33 4.65 -4.16
CA SER A 291 -11.15 4.39 -5.59
C SER A 291 -12.44 3.93 -6.28
N THR A 292 -13.33 3.23 -5.57
CA THR A 292 -14.52 2.56 -6.15
C THR A 292 -15.85 3.24 -5.81
N GLY A 293 -15.80 4.44 -5.19
CA GLY A 293 -17.00 5.23 -4.89
C GLY A 293 -17.88 4.66 -3.79
N GLN A 294 -17.29 3.91 -2.84
CA GLN A 294 -17.99 3.42 -1.66
C GLN A 294 -18.19 4.53 -0.62
N ASP A 295 -19.13 4.33 0.30
CA ASP A 295 -19.34 5.25 1.43
C ASP A 295 -18.13 5.22 2.39
N LEU A 296 -17.34 6.29 2.39
CA LEU A 296 -16.13 6.39 3.20
C LEU A 296 -16.41 6.33 4.71
N ALA A 297 -17.58 6.78 5.16
CA ALA A 297 -17.94 6.67 6.57
C ALA A 297 -18.15 5.22 7.02
N SER A 298 -18.50 4.32 6.09
CA SER A 298 -18.66 2.89 6.35
C SER A 298 -17.32 2.15 6.49
N ILE A 299 -16.17 2.79 6.26
CA ILE A 299 -14.84 2.21 6.52
C ILE A 299 -14.75 1.75 7.97
N HIS A 300 -15.30 2.52 8.91
CA HIS A 300 -15.22 2.23 10.33
C HIS A 300 -15.81 0.86 10.70
N GLU A 301 -16.99 0.53 10.20
CA GLU A 301 -17.61 -0.78 10.42
C GLU A 301 -17.05 -1.86 9.49
N SER A 302 -16.75 -1.50 8.23
CA SER A 302 -16.27 -2.45 7.20
C SER A 302 -14.86 -2.99 7.47
N SER A 303 -14.05 -2.26 8.24
CA SER A 303 -12.70 -2.70 8.63
C SER A 303 -12.68 -3.65 9.84
N SER A 304 -13.85 -4.00 10.37
CA SER A 304 -13.96 -5.03 11.42
C SER A 304 -13.58 -6.39 10.83
N ALA A 305 -12.47 -6.97 11.30
CA ALA A 305 -11.93 -8.19 10.74
C ALA A 305 -11.33 -9.11 11.79
N LEU A 306 -11.39 -10.41 11.53
CA LEU A 306 -10.81 -11.48 12.36
C LEU A 306 -9.71 -12.17 11.55
N LEU A 307 -8.47 -11.96 11.96
CA LEU A 307 -7.29 -12.63 11.40
C LEU A 307 -6.99 -13.89 12.24
N ASP A 308 -6.86 -15.03 11.58
CA ASP A 308 -6.46 -16.29 12.20
C ASP A 308 -5.31 -16.95 11.42
N MET A 309 -4.45 -17.67 12.12
CA MET A 309 -3.32 -18.40 11.55
C MET A 309 -3.22 -19.79 12.15
N GLN A 310 -3.08 -20.79 11.29
CA GLN A 310 -2.96 -22.19 11.67
C GLN A 310 -1.76 -22.84 10.98
N PRO A 311 -1.07 -23.80 11.64
CA PRO A 311 0.01 -24.54 11.01
C PRO A 311 -0.50 -25.43 9.88
N LEU A 312 0.28 -25.57 8.82
CA LEU A 312 0.11 -26.60 7.81
C LEU A 312 1.03 -27.76 8.15
N GLY A 313 0.47 -28.98 8.16
CA GLY A 313 1.22 -30.18 8.55
C GLY A 313 1.45 -30.26 10.06
N SER A 314 2.71 -30.42 10.49
CA SER A 314 3.09 -30.57 11.91
C SER A 314 2.98 -29.25 12.68
N GLU A 315 2.51 -29.31 13.92
CA GLU A 315 2.51 -28.15 14.83
C GLU A 315 3.93 -27.73 15.26
N VAL A 316 4.84 -28.69 15.40
CA VAL A 316 6.20 -28.44 15.89
C VAL A 316 7.11 -27.90 14.79
N TYR A 317 6.95 -28.42 13.56
CA TYR A 317 7.70 -27.98 12.39
C TYR A 317 6.74 -27.86 11.20
N PRO A 318 6.00 -26.74 11.09
CA PRO A 318 4.98 -26.55 10.07
C PRO A 318 5.56 -26.49 8.66
N ASP A 319 4.87 -27.14 7.70
CA ASP A 319 5.19 -27.04 6.27
C ASP A 319 4.85 -25.67 5.68
N GLY A 320 4.07 -24.90 6.42
CA GLY A 320 3.63 -23.56 6.08
C GLY A 320 2.61 -23.03 7.09
N VAL A 321 1.88 -21.98 6.69
CA VAL A 321 0.83 -21.35 7.50
C VAL A 321 -0.43 -21.16 6.67
N ARG A 322 -1.57 -21.63 7.16
CA ARG A 322 -2.88 -21.21 6.68
C ARG A 322 -3.25 -19.89 7.32
N ILE A 323 -3.54 -18.90 6.52
CA ILE A 323 -3.99 -17.58 7.00
C ILE A 323 -5.40 -17.34 6.51
N THR A 324 -6.28 -16.99 7.46
CA THR A 324 -7.68 -16.72 7.22
C THR A 324 -8.03 -15.32 7.73
N LEU A 325 -8.71 -14.54 6.89
CA LEU A 325 -9.22 -13.22 7.23
C LEU A 325 -10.72 -13.18 6.99
N THR A 326 -11.50 -12.92 8.04
CA THR A 326 -12.95 -12.73 7.95
C THR A 326 -13.28 -11.25 8.14
N LEU A 327 -13.79 -10.59 7.09
CA LEU A 327 -14.44 -9.28 7.20
C LEU A 327 -15.86 -9.50 7.71
N THR A 328 -16.18 -8.97 8.87
CA THR A 328 -17.44 -9.30 9.56
C THR A 328 -18.61 -8.41 9.12
N ASN A 329 -18.34 -7.17 8.70
CA ASN A 329 -19.34 -6.12 8.50
C ASN A 329 -19.07 -5.27 7.25
N LEU A 330 -18.77 -5.89 6.12
CA LEU A 330 -18.40 -5.18 4.90
C LEU A 330 -19.62 -4.54 4.23
N VAL A 331 -19.74 -3.21 4.28
CA VAL A 331 -20.85 -2.43 3.70
C VAL A 331 -20.42 -1.84 2.37
N ILE A 332 -20.80 -2.50 1.28
CA ILE A 332 -20.40 -2.16 -0.08
C ILE A 332 -21.56 -2.29 -1.07
N GLY A 333 -21.38 -1.68 -2.24
CA GLY A 333 -22.27 -1.87 -3.38
C GLY A 333 -21.50 -1.80 -4.70
N THR A 334 -22.09 -2.43 -5.72
CA THR A 334 -21.61 -2.38 -7.11
C THR A 334 -22.57 -1.59 -8.00
N VAL A 335 -23.67 -1.13 -7.41
CA VAL A 335 -24.67 -0.25 -8.01
C VAL A 335 -25.06 0.85 -7.02
N GLY A 336 -25.44 2.01 -7.53
CA GLY A 336 -25.89 3.17 -6.75
C GLY A 336 -24.75 3.90 -6.02
N GLY A 337 -25.11 4.94 -5.25
CA GLY A 337 -24.12 5.77 -4.54
C GLY A 337 -23.10 6.41 -5.48
N GLY A 338 -21.82 6.35 -5.13
CA GLY A 338 -20.70 6.88 -5.93
C GLY A 338 -20.20 5.95 -7.04
N THR A 339 -20.74 4.74 -7.18
CA THR A 339 -20.24 3.72 -8.12
C THR A 339 -20.38 4.07 -9.60
N HIS A 340 -21.25 5.04 -9.93
CA HIS A 340 -21.50 5.53 -11.29
C HIS A 340 -20.62 6.73 -11.67
N VAL A 341 -19.90 7.34 -10.74
CA VAL A 341 -18.97 8.44 -11.04
C VAL A 341 -17.83 7.88 -11.90
N SER A 342 -17.49 8.56 -12.99
CA SER A 342 -16.71 8.00 -14.10
C SER A 342 -15.42 7.27 -13.67
N LYS A 343 -14.58 7.90 -12.85
CA LYS A 343 -13.30 7.30 -12.38
C LYS A 343 -13.57 6.10 -11.46
N GLN A 344 -14.60 6.16 -10.62
CA GLN A 344 -14.98 5.08 -9.70
C GLN A 344 -15.64 3.90 -10.44
N ALA A 345 -16.41 4.18 -11.48
CA ALA A 345 -16.96 3.15 -12.36
C ALA A 345 -15.86 2.40 -13.11
N GLU A 346 -14.87 3.13 -13.64
CA GLU A 346 -13.69 2.54 -14.28
C GLU A 346 -12.89 1.66 -13.31
N ALA A 347 -12.71 2.09 -12.07
CA ALA A 347 -12.05 1.32 -11.03
C ALA A 347 -12.80 0.02 -10.68
N LEU A 348 -14.13 0.06 -10.58
CA LEU A 348 -14.96 -1.14 -10.42
C LEU A 348 -14.91 -2.06 -11.64
N ALA A 349 -14.90 -1.49 -12.86
CA ALA A 349 -14.79 -2.25 -14.10
C ALA A 349 -13.41 -2.97 -14.19
N MET A 350 -12.34 -2.34 -13.74
CA MET A 350 -10.99 -2.96 -13.65
C MET A 350 -10.99 -4.22 -12.78
N MET A 351 -11.85 -4.27 -11.75
CA MET A 351 -12.02 -5.42 -10.86
C MET A 351 -13.08 -6.42 -11.39
N ASP A 352 -13.71 -6.18 -12.54
CA ASP A 352 -14.91 -6.88 -13.03
C ASP A 352 -16.04 -6.86 -11.98
N CYS A 353 -16.25 -5.71 -11.33
CA CYS A 353 -17.21 -5.54 -10.23
C CYS A 353 -18.24 -4.43 -10.48
N LEU A 354 -18.31 -3.82 -11.68
CA LEU A 354 -19.28 -2.80 -11.98
C LEU A 354 -20.64 -3.41 -12.36
N GLY A 355 -21.72 -2.94 -11.74
CA GLY A 355 -23.09 -3.30 -12.09
C GLY A 355 -23.70 -4.43 -11.27
N GLY A 356 -24.86 -4.93 -11.72
CA GLY A 356 -25.64 -5.95 -11.01
C GLY A 356 -25.00 -7.34 -11.02
N GLY A 357 -25.26 -8.15 -9.99
CA GLY A 357 -24.74 -9.52 -9.84
C GLY A 357 -23.28 -9.58 -9.40
N LYS A 358 -22.65 -8.45 -9.01
CA LYS A 358 -21.22 -8.36 -8.79
C LYS A 358 -20.80 -8.13 -7.34
N VAL A 359 -21.72 -7.84 -6.43
CA VAL A 359 -21.37 -7.47 -5.04
C VAL A 359 -20.63 -8.58 -4.28
N HIS A 360 -21.00 -9.83 -4.50
CA HIS A 360 -20.30 -10.96 -3.85
C HIS A 360 -18.89 -11.14 -4.39
N ARG A 361 -18.68 -10.97 -5.71
CA ARG A 361 -17.33 -10.94 -6.28
C ARG A 361 -16.52 -9.81 -5.68
N PHE A 362 -17.09 -8.62 -5.58
CA PHE A 362 -16.42 -7.45 -5.02
C PHE A 362 -16.03 -7.68 -3.56
N ALA A 363 -16.93 -8.26 -2.75
CA ALA A 363 -16.64 -8.64 -1.37
C ALA A 363 -15.47 -9.62 -1.27
N LYS A 364 -15.45 -10.68 -2.11
CA LYS A 364 -14.37 -11.67 -2.16
C LYS A 364 -13.03 -11.02 -2.51
N LEU A 365 -13.00 -10.11 -3.48
CA LEU A 365 -11.77 -9.42 -3.89
C LEU A 365 -11.27 -8.47 -2.80
N ILE A 366 -12.14 -7.68 -2.16
CA ILE A 366 -11.76 -6.83 -1.03
C ILE A 366 -11.15 -7.67 0.09
N ALA A 367 -11.78 -8.79 0.45
CA ALA A 367 -11.25 -9.69 1.49
C ALA A 367 -9.88 -10.26 1.11
N GLY A 368 -9.68 -10.67 -0.17
CA GLY A 368 -8.40 -11.17 -0.68
C GLY A 368 -7.29 -10.11 -0.65
N PHE A 369 -7.56 -8.88 -1.10
CA PHE A 369 -6.57 -7.80 -1.06
C PHE A 369 -6.28 -7.33 0.37
N SER A 370 -7.26 -7.35 1.26
CA SER A 370 -7.06 -7.11 2.69
C SER A 370 -6.20 -8.22 3.32
N LEU A 371 -6.46 -9.49 2.99
CA LEU A 371 -5.64 -10.62 3.41
C LEU A 371 -4.19 -10.48 2.94
N ALA A 372 -3.96 -10.06 1.70
CA ALA A 372 -2.62 -9.82 1.17
C ALA A 372 -1.88 -8.74 1.97
N LEU A 373 -2.55 -7.65 2.35
CA LEU A 373 -1.97 -6.62 3.20
C LEU A 373 -1.64 -7.16 4.60
N GLU A 374 -2.56 -7.90 5.22
CA GLU A 374 -2.37 -8.51 6.55
C GLU A 374 -1.15 -9.45 6.56
N ILE A 375 -1.04 -10.35 5.58
CA ILE A 375 0.10 -11.26 5.41
C ILE A 375 1.41 -10.47 5.37
N SER A 376 1.45 -9.44 4.53
CA SER A 376 2.65 -8.64 4.31
C SER A 376 3.03 -7.84 5.56
N THR A 377 2.07 -7.18 6.19
CA THR A 377 2.34 -6.30 7.33
C THR A 377 2.69 -7.11 8.58
N TYR A 378 1.95 -8.18 8.85
CA TYR A 378 2.24 -9.07 9.97
C TYR A 378 3.66 -9.67 9.86
N ALA A 379 4.02 -10.17 8.69
CA ALA A 379 5.36 -10.69 8.45
C ALA A 379 6.45 -9.62 8.57
N ALA A 380 6.19 -8.37 8.16
CA ALA A 380 7.13 -7.26 8.33
C ALA A 380 7.39 -6.93 9.81
N ILE A 381 6.35 -7.01 10.64
CA ILE A 381 6.47 -6.84 12.10
C ILE A 381 7.33 -7.98 12.66
N MET A 382 7.06 -9.22 12.28
CA MET A 382 7.80 -10.40 12.77
C MET A 382 9.27 -10.41 12.32
N SER A 383 9.59 -9.93 11.12
CA SER A 383 10.97 -9.87 10.60
C SER A 383 11.74 -8.61 11.03
N GLY A 384 11.11 -7.66 11.72
CA GLY A 384 11.68 -6.35 12.06
C GLY A 384 11.85 -5.41 10.85
N GLU A 385 11.29 -5.75 9.71
CA GLU A 385 11.35 -4.95 8.47
C GLU A 385 10.33 -3.80 8.45
N PHE A 386 9.37 -3.79 9.38
CA PHE A 386 8.30 -2.80 9.43
C PHE A 386 8.84 -1.37 9.57
N ALA A 387 9.71 -1.12 10.55
CA ALA A 387 10.34 0.19 10.74
C ALA A 387 11.16 0.63 9.53
N LYS A 388 11.96 -0.28 8.97
CA LYS A 388 12.80 -0.01 7.78
C LYS A 388 11.96 0.34 6.53
N ALA A 389 10.79 -0.28 6.36
CA ALA A 389 9.90 0.02 5.25
C ALA A 389 9.34 1.44 5.37
N HIS A 390 8.96 1.87 6.58
CA HIS A 390 8.52 3.24 6.84
C HIS A 390 9.63 4.28 6.65
N GLU A 391 10.85 3.99 7.05
CA GLU A 391 12.01 4.84 6.78
C GLU A 391 12.28 5.00 5.28
N LYS A 392 12.15 3.91 4.51
CA LYS A 392 12.43 3.90 3.07
C LYS A 392 11.34 4.56 2.23
N LEU A 393 10.07 4.29 2.52
CA LEU A 393 8.91 4.66 1.69
C LEU A 393 8.04 5.73 2.33
N GLY A 394 8.23 6.02 3.62
CA GLY A 394 7.51 7.06 4.35
C GLY A 394 7.97 8.48 4.01
N ARG A 395 7.20 9.48 4.46
CA ARG A 395 7.47 10.90 4.18
C ARG A 395 8.70 11.46 4.91
N ASN A 396 9.01 10.94 6.09
CA ASN A 396 10.12 11.41 6.93
C ASN A 396 11.39 10.62 6.64
N LYS A 397 11.92 10.75 5.41
CA LYS A 397 13.24 10.23 5.11
C LYS A 397 14.27 11.24 5.64
N PRO A 398 15.23 10.82 6.49
CA PRO A 398 16.31 11.69 6.93
C PRO A 398 17.14 12.18 5.74
N VAL A 399 17.24 11.36 4.67
CA VAL A 399 17.94 11.69 3.42
C VAL A 399 17.16 11.12 2.23
N SER A 400 17.01 11.90 1.17
CA SER A 400 16.40 11.45 -0.09
C SER A 400 17.45 10.71 -0.94
N TRP A 401 17.68 9.43 -0.66
CA TRP A 401 18.63 8.61 -1.41
C TRP A 401 18.23 8.40 -2.87
N LEU A 402 19.23 8.15 -3.70
CA LEU A 402 19.04 7.90 -5.12
C LEU A 402 18.23 6.61 -5.38
N LEU A 403 17.18 6.73 -6.17
CA LEU A 403 16.43 5.59 -6.68
C LEU A 403 16.92 5.22 -8.09
N LYS A 404 16.84 3.94 -8.45
CA LYS A 404 17.21 3.46 -9.80
C LYS A 404 16.37 4.15 -10.89
N SER A 405 15.10 4.47 -10.59
CA SER A 405 14.18 5.18 -11.48
C SER A 405 14.54 6.66 -11.71
N GLU A 406 15.34 7.27 -10.84
CA GLU A 406 15.81 8.65 -11.00
C GLU A 406 17.01 8.77 -11.95
N ILE A 407 17.70 7.65 -12.23
CA ILE A 407 18.80 7.63 -13.19
C ILE A 407 18.19 7.59 -14.60
N THR A 408 17.91 8.76 -15.14
CA THR A 408 17.31 8.99 -16.45
C THR A 408 18.36 9.57 -17.43
N PRO A 409 18.05 9.65 -18.72
CA PRO A 409 18.88 10.39 -19.70
C PRO A 409 19.18 11.82 -19.24
N GLU A 410 18.17 12.54 -18.73
CA GLU A 410 18.28 13.92 -18.26
C GLU A 410 19.17 14.04 -17.00
N PHE A 411 19.13 13.03 -16.12
CA PHE A 411 19.98 12.97 -14.94
C PHE A 411 21.46 12.79 -15.31
N LEU A 412 21.76 11.98 -16.32
CA LEU A 412 23.14 11.68 -16.74
C LEU A 412 23.72 12.71 -17.72
N ALA A 413 22.92 13.30 -18.57
CA ALA A 413 23.38 14.15 -19.68
C ALA A 413 24.33 15.29 -19.26
N PRO A 414 24.09 16.06 -18.19
CA PRO A 414 24.98 17.13 -17.76
C PRO A 414 26.40 16.66 -17.40
N HIS A 415 26.54 15.41 -16.95
CA HIS A 415 27.79 14.84 -16.47
C HIS A 415 28.57 14.08 -17.55
N LEU A 416 27.95 13.84 -18.70
CA LEU A 416 28.52 13.08 -19.82
C LEU A 416 28.79 13.93 -21.06
N GLN A 417 28.60 15.26 -21.01
CA GLN A 417 28.73 16.16 -22.14
C GLN A 417 30.10 16.06 -22.82
N ASN A 418 31.19 16.01 -22.06
CA ASN A 418 32.55 15.89 -22.58
C ASN A 418 32.78 14.59 -23.37
N TRP A 419 32.08 13.51 -22.99
CA TRP A 419 32.17 12.22 -23.68
C TRP A 419 31.25 12.11 -24.89
N LEU A 420 30.07 12.72 -24.82
CA LEU A 420 29.05 12.64 -25.85
C LEU A 420 29.16 13.72 -26.92
N GLY A 421 29.84 14.86 -26.63
CA GLY A 421 29.88 16.03 -27.48
C GLY A 421 28.46 16.59 -27.69
N ASN A 422 28.10 16.82 -28.97
CA ASN A 422 26.77 17.34 -29.32
C ASN A 422 25.67 16.27 -29.41
N ARG A 423 25.94 15.03 -29.02
CA ARG A 423 24.95 13.94 -29.05
C ARG A 423 24.08 13.92 -27.79
N LEU A 424 22.83 13.57 -27.99
CA LEU A 424 21.85 13.46 -26.92
C LEU A 424 21.63 11.99 -26.51
N ILE A 425 21.39 11.73 -25.23
CA ILE A 425 20.97 10.43 -24.75
C ILE A 425 19.47 10.31 -25.03
N GLN A 426 19.07 9.43 -25.93
CA GLN A 426 17.68 9.21 -26.32
C GLN A 426 16.97 8.24 -25.36
N SER A 427 17.68 7.21 -24.94
CA SER A 427 17.17 6.25 -23.98
C SER A 427 18.28 5.58 -23.18
N LEU A 428 17.91 5.01 -22.06
CA LEU A 428 18.76 4.28 -21.16
C LEU A 428 18.13 2.91 -20.90
N SER A 429 18.93 1.86 -21.03
CA SER A 429 18.53 0.50 -20.66
C SER A 429 19.55 -0.13 -19.72
N TRP A 430 19.02 -0.87 -18.75
CA TRP A 430 19.85 -1.64 -17.82
C TRP A 430 20.15 -2.99 -18.45
N LYS A 431 21.40 -3.41 -18.45
CA LYS A 431 21.71 -4.79 -18.77
C LYS A 431 21.30 -5.64 -17.57
N GLY A 432 20.27 -6.48 -17.73
CA GLY A 432 19.91 -7.49 -16.74
C GLY A 432 21.07 -8.44 -16.51
N ASP A 433 21.24 -8.94 -15.30
CA ASP A 433 22.10 -10.05 -14.83
C ASP A 433 23.43 -10.30 -15.56
N ALA A 434 24.00 -9.29 -16.20
CA ALA A 434 25.33 -9.41 -16.79
C ALA A 434 26.34 -9.49 -15.66
N GLN A 435 26.86 -10.64 -15.43
CA GLN A 435 28.11 -11.14 -14.81
C GLN A 435 29.07 -10.17 -14.05
N LEU A 436 28.65 -8.95 -13.72
CA LEU A 436 29.36 -8.06 -12.81
C LEU A 436 28.84 -8.31 -11.40
N GLU A 437 29.38 -9.29 -10.75
CA GLU A 437 29.12 -9.54 -9.35
C GLU A 437 29.77 -8.44 -8.50
N ASN A 438 28.95 -7.81 -7.69
CA ASN A 438 29.47 -6.96 -6.63
C ASN A 438 30.24 -7.83 -5.63
N GLY A 439 31.40 -7.37 -5.18
CA GLY A 439 32.12 -8.05 -4.09
C GLY A 439 31.27 -8.19 -2.83
N ILE A 440 31.60 -9.17 -1.98
CA ILE A 440 30.85 -9.53 -0.77
C ILE A 440 30.54 -8.31 0.12
N ILE A 441 31.54 -7.44 0.34
CA ILE A 441 31.40 -6.24 1.17
C ILE A 441 30.36 -5.28 0.55
N THR A 442 30.41 -5.05 -0.75
CA THR A 442 29.46 -4.18 -1.47
C THR A 442 28.04 -4.73 -1.40
N ASN A 443 27.89 -6.04 -1.59
CA ASN A 443 26.59 -6.71 -1.50
C ASN A 443 25.99 -6.60 -0.09
N ILE A 444 26.78 -6.85 0.94
CA ILE A 444 26.35 -6.77 2.34
C ILE A 444 26.03 -5.32 2.70
N THR A 445 26.90 -4.39 2.32
CA THR A 445 26.67 -2.95 2.57
C THR A 445 25.39 -2.46 1.91
N GLY A 446 25.15 -2.83 0.65
CA GLY A 446 23.92 -2.47 -0.05
C GLY A 446 22.65 -3.03 0.61
N LYS A 447 22.71 -4.27 1.13
CA LYS A 447 21.59 -4.87 1.88
C LYS A 447 21.33 -4.18 3.21
N ILE A 448 22.39 -3.78 3.93
CA ILE A 448 22.29 -3.15 5.26
C ILE A 448 21.78 -1.71 5.14
N SER A 449 22.38 -0.91 4.24
CA SER A 449 22.03 0.49 4.06
C SER A 449 20.72 0.70 3.28
N ASN A 450 20.28 -0.33 2.57
CA ASN A 450 19.10 -0.29 1.71
C ASN A 450 19.16 0.81 0.63
N LYS A 451 20.36 1.16 0.20
CA LYS A 451 20.66 2.14 -0.86
C LYS A 451 21.00 1.45 -2.17
N LEU A 452 20.92 2.19 -3.26
CA LEU A 452 21.42 1.76 -4.56
C LEU A 452 22.95 1.82 -4.54
N ILE A 453 23.62 0.72 -4.25
CA ILE A 453 25.07 0.61 -4.13
C ILE A 453 25.59 -0.51 -5.04
N GLY A 454 26.75 -0.30 -5.63
CA GLY A 454 27.41 -1.29 -6.46
C GLY A 454 27.56 -0.89 -7.91
N PHE A 455 27.80 -1.89 -8.76
CA PHE A 455 27.96 -1.72 -10.20
C PHE A 455 26.60 -1.74 -10.90
N LEU A 456 26.36 -0.74 -11.75
CA LEU A 456 25.14 -0.56 -12.53
C LEU A 456 25.51 -0.50 -14.02
N PRO A 457 25.66 -1.66 -14.69
CA PRO A 457 25.94 -1.71 -16.13
C PRO A 457 24.79 -1.12 -16.93
N THR A 458 25.09 -0.15 -17.77
CA THR A 458 24.09 0.66 -18.46
C THR A 458 24.42 0.76 -19.94
N THR A 459 23.42 0.59 -20.80
CA THR A 459 23.51 0.85 -22.24
C THR A 459 22.76 2.13 -22.57
N LEU A 460 23.43 3.09 -23.15
CA LEU A 460 22.88 4.36 -23.64
C LEU A 460 22.65 4.28 -25.13
N LEU A 461 21.47 4.67 -25.61
CA LEU A 461 21.21 4.97 -27.01
C LEU A 461 21.44 6.46 -27.22
N VAL A 462 22.45 6.79 -28.06
CA VAL A 462 22.94 8.16 -28.26
C VAL A 462 22.77 8.55 -29.71
N GLY A 463 22.24 9.74 -30.01
CA GLY A 463 22.05 10.25 -31.37
C GLY A 463 22.02 11.77 -31.42
N ASP A 464 21.99 12.31 -32.65
CA ASP A 464 21.91 13.75 -32.93
C ASP A 464 20.47 14.26 -33.12
N GLY A 465 19.46 13.44 -32.82
CA GLY A 465 18.05 13.72 -33.07
C GLY A 465 17.50 13.07 -34.35
N ASN A 466 18.34 12.56 -35.23
CA ASN A 466 17.93 11.77 -36.40
C ASN A 466 17.88 10.27 -36.01
N PRO A 467 16.75 9.57 -36.22
CA PRO A 467 16.62 8.14 -35.90
C PRO A 467 17.67 7.23 -36.60
N GLU A 468 18.16 7.62 -37.78
CA GLU A 468 19.15 6.86 -38.52
C GLU A 468 20.59 7.05 -37.98
N ASN A 469 20.84 8.09 -37.17
CA ASN A 469 22.15 8.43 -36.62
C ASN A 469 22.27 8.07 -35.14
N THR A 470 21.84 6.87 -34.76
CA THR A 470 21.90 6.40 -33.36
C THR A 470 23.03 5.39 -33.18
N SER A 471 23.68 5.42 -32.04
CA SER A 471 24.70 4.45 -31.63
C SER A 471 24.52 4.03 -30.18
N GLN A 472 24.80 2.76 -29.90
CA GLN A 472 24.84 2.27 -28.54
C GLN A 472 26.19 2.53 -27.88
N LYS A 473 26.17 3.09 -26.67
CA LYS A 473 27.35 3.28 -25.84
C LYS A 473 27.21 2.55 -24.51
N GLN A 474 28.27 1.91 -24.08
CA GLN A 474 28.34 1.17 -22.83
C GLN A 474 28.88 2.07 -21.72
N LEU A 475 28.19 2.12 -20.59
CA LEU A 475 28.57 2.92 -19.41
C LEU A 475 28.49 2.04 -18.17
N LEU A 476 29.50 2.07 -17.33
CA LEU A 476 29.44 1.53 -15.99
C LEU A 476 29.22 2.68 -14.99
N ILE A 477 28.11 2.67 -14.32
CA ILE A 477 27.83 3.55 -13.19
C ILE A 477 28.21 2.80 -11.91
N LYS A 478 29.15 3.34 -11.16
CA LYS A 478 29.59 2.78 -9.90
C LYS A 478 29.05 3.61 -8.76
N SER A 479 28.05 3.09 -8.05
CA SER A 479 27.43 3.78 -6.90
C SER A 479 28.14 3.37 -5.61
N LYS A 480 28.70 4.36 -4.91
CA LYS A 480 29.53 4.17 -3.71
C LYS A 480 28.70 4.26 -2.44
N ALA A 481 28.96 3.38 -1.48
CA ALA A 481 28.48 3.49 -0.11
C ALA A 481 29.32 4.50 0.67
N LEU A 482 28.73 5.09 1.72
CA LEU A 482 29.53 5.82 2.72
C LEU A 482 30.50 4.89 3.43
N ASP A 483 31.63 5.41 3.84
CA ASP A 483 32.66 4.66 4.61
C ASP A 483 32.07 4.04 5.89
N THR A 484 31.24 4.77 6.61
CA THR A 484 30.56 4.31 7.83
C THR A 484 29.65 3.09 7.57
N GLU A 485 29.03 3.03 6.39
CA GLU A 485 28.19 1.89 5.98
C GLU A 485 29.03 0.66 5.64
N VAL A 486 30.15 0.88 4.95
CA VAL A 486 31.12 -0.19 4.64
C VAL A 486 31.70 -0.80 5.93
N ILE A 487 32.15 0.06 6.85
CA ILE A 487 32.69 -0.36 8.15
C ILE A 487 31.64 -1.13 8.98
N LYS A 488 30.38 -0.66 8.96
CA LYS A 488 29.26 -1.39 9.59
C LYS A 488 29.04 -2.77 8.96
N GLY A 489 29.18 -2.87 7.63
CA GLY A 489 29.13 -4.15 6.91
C GLY A 489 30.24 -5.11 7.36
N LEU A 490 31.47 -4.60 7.49
CA LEU A 490 32.60 -5.37 7.99
C LEU A 490 32.40 -5.85 9.43
N HIS A 491 31.86 -5.01 10.30
CA HIS A 491 31.49 -5.41 11.67
C HIS A 491 30.54 -6.61 11.69
N LEU A 492 29.52 -6.61 10.85
CA LEU A 492 28.54 -7.69 10.79
C LEU A 492 29.13 -8.98 10.24
N ILE A 493 30.01 -8.90 9.25
CA ILE A 493 30.74 -10.06 8.73
C ILE A 493 31.63 -10.64 9.84
N ALA A 494 32.43 -9.79 10.49
CA ALA A 494 33.33 -10.20 11.57
C ALA A 494 32.58 -10.84 12.73
N ALA A 495 31.46 -10.22 13.16
CA ALA A 495 30.65 -10.75 14.25
C ALA A 495 29.99 -12.10 13.91
N SER A 496 29.75 -12.39 12.63
CA SER A 496 29.25 -13.70 12.19
C SER A 496 30.29 -14.80 12.22
N ILE A 497 31.57 -14.43 12.28
CA ILE A 497 32.72 -15.35 12.37
C ILE A 497 33.16 -15.47 13.82
N ASP A 498 33.49 -14.33 14.45
CA ASP A 498 33.95 -14.23 15.84
C ASP A 498 33.65 -12.81 16.38
N THR A 499 33.07 -12.74 17.57
CA THR A 499 32.76 -11.46 18.23
C THR A 499 34.02 -10.66 18.57
N SER A 500 35.12 -11.31 18.90
CA SER A 500 36.41 -10.66 19.19
C SER A 500 36.99 -9.95 17.96
N LEU A 501 36.78 -10.50 16.76
CA LEU A 501 37.15 -9.87 15.50
C LEU A 501 36.35 -8.61 15.23
N SER A 502 35.04 -8.61 15.53
CA SER A 502 34.20 -7.43 15.45
C SER A 502 34.67 -6.32 16.39
N ASP A 503 35.04 -6.66 17.61
CA ASP A 503 35.58 -5.71 18.60
C ASP A 503 36.93 -5.12 18.15
N LEU A 504 37.79 -5.91 17.54
CA LEU A 504 39.05 -5.46 16.98
C LEU A 504 38.82 -4.45 15.82
N ILE A 505 37.92 -4.75 14.91
CA ILE A 505 37.53 -3.81 13.82
C ILE A 505 36.99 -2.51 14.42
N LYS A 506 36.17 -2.58 15.46
CA LYS A 506 35.63 -1.40 16.15
C LYS A 506 36.72 -0.55 16.79
N GLN A 507 37.69 -1.18 17.44
CA GLN A 507 38.83 -0.51 18.07
C GLN A 507 39.68 0.22 17.03
N HIS A 508 39.88 -0.38 15.84
CA HIS A 508 40.75 0.14 14.79
C HIS A 508 40.02 0.78 13.60
N GLN A 509 38.72 1.06 13.75
CA GLN A 509 37.90 1.60 12.65
C GLN A 509 38.43 2.90 12.03
N GLN A 510 39.21 3.69 12.79
CA GLN A 510 39.79 4.94 12.30
C GLN A 510 40.98 4.70 11.36
N SER A 511 41.63 3.56 11.47
CA SER A 511 42.83 3.19 10.67
C SER A 511 42.47 2.31 9.46
N LEU A 512 41.17 2.01 9.24
CA LEU A 512 40.76 1.20 8.11
C LEU A 512 40.85 1.99 6.79
N GLU A 513 41.39 1.39 5.74
CA GLU A 513 41.53 1.99 4.40
C GLU A 513 40.20 2.40 3.78
N TYR A 514 39.09 1.83 4.25
CA TYR A 514 37.75 2.20 3.79
C TYR A 514 37.29 3.61 4.19
N ARG A 515 38.01 4.27 5.11
CA ARG A 515 37.70 5.66 5.50
C ARG A 515 37.76 6.60 4.30
N GLY A 516 36.65 7.32 4.09
CA GLY A 516 36.48 8.23 2.96
C GLY A 516 36.45 7.57 1.58
N CYS A 517 36.25 6.26 1.46
CA CYS A 517 36.29 5.54 0.18
C CYS A 517 35.30 6.08 -0.85
N HIS A 518 34.18 6.65 -0.43
CA HIS A 518 33.18 7.28 -1.29
C HIS A 518 33.63 8.61 -1.90
N ILE A 519 34.60 9.28 -1.26
CA ILE A 519 35.19 10.56 -1.73
C ILE A 519 36.54 10.33 -2.42
N LYS A 520 37.38 9.44 -1.84
CA LYS A 520 38.74 9.17 -2.33
C LYS A 520 38.74 8.64 -3.76
N GLU A 521 37.93 7.63 -4.04
CA GLU A 521 37.92 7.00 -5.36
C GLU A 521 37.53 7.94 -6.49
N PRO A 522 36.43 8.73 -6.41
CA PRO A 522 36.12 9.75 -7.42
C PRO A 522 37.26 10.75 -7.63
N ALA A 523 37.88 11.22 -6.56
CA ALA A 523 38.97 12.20 -6.63
C ALA A 523 40.25 11.62 -7.25
N ILE A 524 40.56 10.37 -6.96
CA ILE A 524 41.71 9.66 -7.55
C ILE A 524 41.53 9.50 -9.07
N TYR A 525 40.34 9.05 -9.51
CA TYR A 525 40.06 8.92 -10.95
C TYR A 525 40.19 10.25 -11.68
N GLU A 526 39.63 11.32 -11.13
CA GLU A 526 39.71 12.66 -11.72
C GLU A 526 41.15 13.16 -11.79
N HIS A 527 41.94 12.97 -10.73
CA HIS A 527 43.34 13.38 -10.69
C HIS A 527 44.21 12.62 -11.70
N LEU A 528 44.13 11.28 -11.69
CA LEU A 528 44.90 10.44 -12.59
C LEU A 528 44.57 10.73 -14.08
N GLN A 529 43.29 10.99 -14.38
CA GLN A 529 42.87 11.40 -15.70
C GLN A 529 43.47 12.75 -16.11
N THR A 530 43.49 13.71 -15.21
CA THR A 530 44.10 15.05 -15.45
C THR A 530 45.59 14.94 -15.71
N GLN A 531 46.27 14.00 -15.04
CA GLN A 531 47.70 13.72 -15.24
C GLN A 531 47.99 12.84 -16.49
N GLY A 532 46.96 12.42 -17.24
CA GLY A 532 47.12 11.62 -18.45
C GLY A 532 47.43 10.13 -18.21
N PHE A 533 47.08 9.60 -17.03
CA PHE A 533 47.24 8.18 -16.72
C PHE A 533 46.32 7.32 -17.59
N VAL A 534 46.86 6.36 -18.33
CA VAL A 534 46.12 5.57 -19.32
C VAL A 534 45.80 4.13 -18.87
N ALA A 535 46.46 3.63 -17.82
CA ALA A 535 46.26 2.26 -17.34
C ALA A 535 45.08 2.14 -16.36
N MET A 536 43.97 2.84 -16.66
CA MET A 536 42.72 2.76 -15.93
C MET A 536 41.52 2.81 -16.90
N PRO A 537 40.31 2.34 -16.51
CA PRO A 537 39.13 2.56 -17.31
C PRO A 537 38.90 4.06 -17.58
N LYS A 538 38.48 4.42 -18.78
CA LYS A 538 38.16 5.82 -19.06
C LYS A 538 37.14 6.34 -18.07
N HIS A 539 37.48 7.42 -17.38
CA HIS A 539 36.61 8.13 -16.47
C HIS A 539 35.84 9.21 -17.22
N TYR A 540 34.53 9.19 -17.17
CA TYR A 540 33.64 10.13 -17.87
C TYR A 540 33.16 11.27 -17.00
N GLY A 541 33.16 11.10 -15.67
CA GLY A 541 32.78 12.09 -14.66
C GLY A 541 32.29 11.50 -13.37
N ASN A 542 32.01 12.37 -12.42
CA ASN A 542 31.46 12.03 -11.12
C ASN A 542 30.12 12.75 -10.90
N ILE A 543 29.18 12.13 -10.18
CA ILE A 543 27.98 12.79 -9.67
C ILE A 543 28.04 12.73 -8.15
N ILE A 544 28.27 13.88 -7.52
CA ILE A 544 28.35 14.00 -6.06
C ILE A 544 27.25 14.95 -5.58
N LYS A 545 26.34 14.43 -4.75
CA LYS A 545 25.30 15.20 -4.04
C LYS A 545 25.35 14.77 -2.57
N ALA A 546 26.16 15.47 -1.79
CA ALA A 546 26.45 15.09 -0.39
C ALA A 546 25.20 15.17 0.50
N ASP A 547 24.30 16.12 0.25
CA ASP A 547 23.02 16.28 0.91
C ASP A 547 22.07 15.08 0.70
N ARG A 548 22.25 14.35 -0.41
CA ARG A 548 21.53 13.13 -0.75
C ARG A 548 22.38 11.85 -0.59
N GLU A 549 23.58 11.96 -0.07
CA GLU A 549 24.55 10.86 0.05
C GLU A 549 24.75 10.08 -1.28
N ILE A 550 24.77 10.83 -2.40
CA ILE A 550 24.96 10.26 -3.73
C ILE A 550 26.40 10.47 -4.16
N TYR A 551 27.09 9.36 -4.45
CA TYR A 551 28.47 9.34 -4.91
C TYR A 551 28.59 8.34 -6.06
N LEU A 552 28.51 8.82 -7.31
CA LEU A 552 28.58 8.00 -8.50
C LEU A 552 29.87 8.30 -9.26
N VAL A 553 30.53 7.24 -9.72
CA VAL A 553 31.62 7.30 -10.70
C VAL A 553 31.09 6.78 -12.02
N LEU A 554 31.24 7.58 -13.08
CA LEU A 554 30.84 7.25 -14.44
C LEU A 554 32.08 6.87 -15.23
N GLN A 555 32.17 5.62 -15.65
CA GLN A 555 33.38 5.11 -16.28
C GLN A 555 33.08 4.15 -17.44
N GLU A 556 34.12 3.88 -18.24
CA GLU A 556 34.08 2.88 -19.28
C GLU A 556 33.69 1.51 -18.71
N TRP A 557 32.80 0.85 -19.42
CA TRP A 557 32.50 -0.54 -19.11
C TRP A 557 33.43 -1.44 -19.93
N ILE A 558 34.43 -2.00 -19.28
CA ILE A 558 35.35 -2.97 -19.84
C ILE A 558 34.63 -4.31 -19.98
N THR A 559 34.47 -4.80 -21.20
CA THR A 559 33.84 -6.09 -21.49
C THR A 559 34.87 -7.21 -21.44
N SER A 560 34.40 -8.46 -21.26
CA SER A 560 35.28 -9.65 -21.28
C SER A 560 36.16 -9.79 -22.53
N ARG A 561 35.74 -9.17 -23.66
CA ARG A 561 36.55 -9.13 -24.89
C ARG A 561 37.77 -8.19 -24.83
N GLN A 562 37.78 -7.28 -23.87
CA GLN A 562 38.87 -6.30 -23.65
C GLN A 562 39.81 -6.75 -22.53
N ILE A 563 39.52 -7.87 -21.86
CA ILE A 563 40.35 -8.42 -20.77
C ILE A 563 41.31 -9.43 -21.40
N ALA A 564 42.61 -9.10 -21.38
CA ALA A 564 43.66 -9.97 -21.91
C ALA A 564 44.01 -11.15 -20.98
N LEU A 565 43.67 -11.05 -19.69
CA LEU A 565 43.87 -12.09 -18.69
C LEU A 565 42.56 -12.88 -18.49
N GLN A 566 42.55 -14.14 -18.94
CA GLN A 566 41.48 -15.08 -18.63
C GLN A 566 41.71 -15.71 -17.27
N ASN A 567 40.59 -16.01 -16.60
CA ASN A 567 40.42 -16.59 -15.26
C ASN A 567 41.64 -17.38 -14.73
N SER A 568 42.14 -16.94 -13.58
CA SER A 568 43.23 -17.56 -12.83
C SER A 568 42.84 -18.88 -12.14
N GLU A 569 41.57 -19.25 -12.13
CA GLU A 569 41.10 -20.50 -11.49
C GLU A 569 41.48 -21.76 -12.29
N ASP A 570 41.53 -21.65 -13.64
CA ASP A 570 41.88 -22.78 -14.51
C ASP A 570 43.37 -22.89 -14.86
N THR A 571 44.17 -21.87 -14.57
CA THR A 571 45.61 -21.84 -14.90
C THR A 571 46.40 -20.95 -13.93
N PRO A 572 46.88 -21.51 -12.80
CA PRO A 572 47.60 -20.77 -11.76
C PRO A 572 48.93 -20.16 -12.21
N ASP A 573 49.49 -20.53 -13.37
CA ASP A 573 50.80 -20.08 -13.88
C ASP A 573 50.74 -18.93 -14.90
N LEU A 574 49.61 -18.23 -15.06
CA LEU A 574 49.38 -17.25 -16.09
C LEU A 574 50.00 -15.86 -15.86
N TRP A 575 50.54 -15.58 -14.71
CA TRP A 575 51.27 -14.33 -14.48
C TRP A 575 52.70 -14.43 -15.04
N SER A 576 52.89 -14.14 -16.32
CA SER A 576 54.25 -14.04 -16.88
C SER A 576 55.00 -12.91 -16.18
N GLN A 577 56.30 -13.05 -16.10
CA GLN A 577 57.16 -12.03 -15.50
C GLN A 577 56.96 -10.66 -16.18
N GLU A 578 56.67 -10.63 -17.48
CA GLU A 578 56.35 -9.41 -18.26
C GLU A 578 55.06 -8.74 -17.77
N TRP A 579 53.99 -9.51 -17.51
CA TRP A 579 52.71 -8.99 -16.97
C TRP A 579 52.87 -8.43 -15.57
N ILE A 580 53.58 -9.13 -14.69
CA ILE A 580 53.90 -8.65 -13.35
C ILE A 580 54.67 -7.33 -13.42
N GLN A 581 55.71 -7.26 -14.30
CA GLN A 581 56.51 -6.05 -14.49
C GLN A 581 55.64 -4.88 -15.02
N LEU A 582 54.74 -5.13 -15.95
CA LEU A 582 53.85 -4.14 -16.49
C LEU A 582 52.86 -3.59 -15.43
N CYS A 583 52.28 -4.48 -14.61
CA CYS A 583 51.43 -4.09 -13.49
C CYS A 583 52.19 -3.25 -12.48
N LEU A 584 53.38 -3.68 -12.04
CA LEU A 584 54.23 -2.95 -11.12
C LEU A 584 54.65 -1.58 -11.65
N SER A 585 55.00 -1.50 -12.94
CA SER A 585 55.31 -0.22 -13.60
C SER A 585 54.12 0.73 -13.62
N SER A 586 52.94 0.21 -13.91
CA SER A 586 51.71 1.00 -13.91
C SER A 586 51.34 1.52 -12.53
N ILE A 587 51.55 0.68 -11.47
CA ILE A 587 51.35 1.06 -10.07
C ILE A 587 52.34 2.17 -9.67
N ASP A 588 53.65 2.02 -10.02
CA ASP A 588 54.67 3.03 -9.73
C ASP A 588 54.36 4.38 -10.36
N VAL A 589 53.94 4.36 -11.64
CA VAL A 589 53.51 5.60 -12.36
C VAL A 589 52.30 6.22 -11.67
N ALA A 590 51.28 5.44 -11.34
CA ALA A 590 50.10 5.93 -10.64
C ALA A 590 50.47 6.52 -9.26
N HIS A 591 51.36 5.84 -8.48
CA HIS A 591 51.83 6.31 -7.19
C HIS A 591 52.52 7.67 -7.28
N LYS A 592 53.45 7.83 -8.20
CA LYS A 592 54.14 9.11 -8.47
C LYS A 592 53.18 10.24 -8.88
N MET A 593 52.15 9.93 -9.65
CA MET A 593 51.11 10.91 -9.98
C MET A 593 50.26 11.30 -8.78
N LEU A 594 49.94 10.34 -7.88
CA LEU A 594 49.18 10.60 -6.68
C LEU A 594 49.95 11.42 -5.62
N GLU A 595 51.29 11.39 -5.61
CA GLU A 595 52.14 12.26 -4.78
C GLU A 595 51.91 13.77 -5.11
N THR A 596 51.46 14.09 -6.32
CA THR A 596 51.15 15.46 -6.72
C THR A 596 49.72 15.90 -6.36
N LEU A 597 48.96 15.09 -5.66
CA LEU A 597 47.59 15.41 -5.24
C LEU A 597 47.63 16.57 -4.23
N PRO A 598 46.91 17.70 -4.45
CA PRO A 598 46.97 18.83 -3.55
C PRO A 598 46.55 18.46 -2.11
N ALA A 599 47.38 18.85 -1.15
CA ALA A 599 47.13 18.64 0.29
C ALA A 599 45.90 19.36 0.84
N GLU A 600 45.28 20.23 0.06
CA GLU A 600 44.09 21.01 0.43
C GLU A 600 42.78 20.22 0.48
N LYS A 601 42.78 18.92 0.09
CA LYS A 601 41.63 18.03 0.31
C LYS A 601 41.86 17.15 1.56
N PRO A 602 41.57 17.67 2.77
CA PRO A 602 41.82 16.89 4.01
C PRO A 602 40.98 15.60 3.98
N GLY A 603 41.64 14.48 4.25
CA GLY A 603 41.01 13.16 4.30
C GLY A 603 41.23 12.28 3.07
N LEU A 604 41.97 12.73 2.04
CA LEU A 604 42.29 11.89 0.88
C LEU A 604 43.56 11.03 1.08
N LEU A 605 44.49 11.44 1.91
CA LEU A 605 45.78 10.76 2.14
C LEU A 605 46.03 10.30 3.60
N ASN A 606 45.08 10.47 4.52
CA ASN A 606 45.17 9.97 5.88
C ASN A 606 44.25 8.78 6.14
#